data_d2ad26596a411882fccc1432563dbe77
#
_entry.id   d2ad26596a411882fccc1432563dbe77
#
_cell.length_a   1.000
_cell.length_b   1.000
_cell.length_c   1.000
_cell.angle_alpha   90.00
_cell.angle_beta   90.00
_cell.angle_gamma   90.00
#
_symmetry.space_group_name_H-M   'P 1'
#
loop_
_entity.id
_entity.type
_entity.pdbx_description
1 polymer ?
#
loop_
_entity_poly.entity_id
_entity_poly.type
_entity_poly.pdbx_seq_one_letter_code
_entity_poly.pdbx_strand_id
1 'polypeptide(L)'
;MSAFTSFFSKSNSKRVLSFDGGGVRAIAGLVFLHKLEVESGKKIADMFDMFVGVSAGALNALCLGVNQMSAKEIKDYWSKDYIEEITSSNYFWDKASIIQARPKYENTGRIEVLKKIFYDKSMGESKKPVITLAYDVENRSYVAHSSFGTPGISVISACCASSAAPVYFPTYQAEDGGWYIDGGVVSNNPSLLAYTQAKNFFKSDDIKV
;
A
#
# COMPACT_ATOMS: atom_id res chain seq x y z
N MET A 1 1.03 -15.03 30.55
CA MET A 1 1.51 -14.07 29.54
C MET A 1 1.07 -14.59 28.19
N SER A 2 0.25 -13.84 27.45
CA SER A 2 -0.28 -14.31 26.19
C SER A 2 0.85 -14.41 25.14
N ALA A 3 0.70 -15.27 24.13
CA ALA A 3 1.63 -15.40 22.99
C ALA A 3 1.90 -14.04 22.32
N PHE A 4 0.99 -13.10 22.47
CA PHE A 4 1.06 -11.73 22.01
C PHE A 4 2.19 -10.90 22.67
N THR A 5 2.41 -11.05 23.97
CA THR A 5 3.47 -10.31 24.67
C THR A 5 4.86 -10.82 24.34
N SER A 6 5.03 -12.07 23.94
CA SER A 6 6.33 -12.62 23.56
C SER A 6 6.81 -12.12 22.19
N PHE A 7 5.88 -11.82 21.25
CA PHE A 7 6.24 -11.28 19.93
C PHE A 7 6.86 -9.87 20.03
N PHE A 8 6.44 -9.08 21.04
CA PHE A 8 6.92 -7.71 21.25
C PHE A 8 7.96 -7.59 22.37
N SER A 9 8.43 -8.71 22.94
CA SER A 9 9.56 -8.66 23.88
C SER A 9 10.81 -8.09 23.19
N LYS A 10 11.71 -7.44 23.95
CA LYS A 10 12.95 -6.82 23.47
C LYS A 10 13.87 -7.84 22.78
N SER A 11 13.57 -8.18 21.52
CA SER A 11 14.44 -8.92 20.64
C SER A 11 15.08 -7.90 19.70
N ASN A 12 16.34 -8.12 19.30
CA ASN A 12 17.01 -7.34 18.25
C ASN A 12 16.39 -7.59 16.86
N SER A 13 15.35 -8.42 16.77
CA SER A 13 14.70 -8.74 15.50
C SER A 13 14.00 -7.53 14.90
N LYS A 14 14.16 -7.34 13.59
CA LYS A 14 13.45 -6.35 12.80
C LYS A 14 12.07 -6.88 12.43
N ARG A 15 11.05 -6.08 12.70
CA ARG A 15 9.64 -6.43 12.46
C ARG A 15 9.14 -5.71 11.25
N VAL A 16 8.60 -6.46 10.31
CA VAL A 16 8.06 -5.96 9.05
C VAL A 16 6.57 -6.27 9.01
N LEU A 17 5.77 -5.29 8.65
CA LEU A 17 4.34 -5.49 8.45
C LEU A 17 4.05 -5.50 6.96
N SER A 18 3.52 -6.63 6.48
CA SER A 18 3.17 -6.87 5.09
C SER A 18 1.65 -6.83 4.91
N PHE A 19 1.19 -6.14 3.87
CA PHE A 19 -0.23 -5.98 3.52
C PHE A 19 -0.51 -6.57 2.14
N ASP A 20 -1.38 -7.57 2.13
CA ASP A 20 -1.88 -8.18 0.89
C ASP A 20 -2.74 -7.19 0.09
N GLY A 21 -2.79 -7.41 -1.22
CA GLY A 21 -3.79 -6.80 -2.08
C GLY A 21 -5.17 -7.40 -1.83
N GLY A 22 -6.21 -6.63 -2.08
CA GLY A 22 -7.56 -7.16 -1.88
C GLY A 22 -8.69 -6.13 -2.00
N GLY A 23 -8.42 -4.95 -2.55
CA GLY A 23 -9.41 -3.88 -2.67
C GLY A 23 -9.97 -3.50 -1.30
N VAL A 24 -11.28 -3.29 -1.21
CA VAL A 24 -11.96 -2.91 0.04
C VAL A 24 -11.78 -3.89 1.20
N ARG A 25 -11.42 -5.15 0.92
CA ARG A 25 -11.15 -6.15 1.97
C ARG A 25 -9.90 -5.83 2.81
N ALA A 26 -9.02 -4.95 2.34
CA ALA A 26 -7.86 -4.48 3.09
C ALA A 26 -8.22 -3.78 4.41
N ILE A 27 -9.48 -3.35 4.56
CA ILE A 27 -10.02 -2.81 5.83
C ILE A 27 -9.99 -3.84 6.98
N ALA A 28 -10.09 -5.13 6.68
CA ALA A 28 -10.10 -6.18 7.71
C ALA A 28 -8.78 -6.18 8.52
N GLY A 29 -7.64 -6.00 7.83
CA GLY A 29 -6.34 -5.85 8.50
C GLY A 29 -6.30 -4.63 9.43
N LEU A 30 -6.89 -3.51 9.02
CA LEU A 30 -6.93 -2.29 9.84
C LEU A 30 -7.80 -2.45 11.09
N VAL A 31 -8.88 -3.22 11.02
CA VAL A 31 -9.70 -3.55 12.21
C VAL A 31 -8.86 -4.31 13.24
N PHE A 32 -8.09 -5.31 12.78
CA PHE A 32 -7.17 -6.06 13.63
C PHE A 32 -6.07 -5.15 14.22
N LEU A 33 -5.44 -4.33 13.39
CA LEU A 33 -4.37 -3.42 13.82
C LEU A 33 -4.88 -2.36 14.80
N HIS A 34 -6.10 -1.84 14.59
CA HIS A 34 -6.71 -0.91 15.55
C HIS A 34 -6.93 -1.56 16.93
N LYS A 35 -7.42 -2.80 16.95
CA LYS A 35 -7.53 -3.56 18.20
C LYS A 35 -6.17 -3.74 18.88
N LEU A 36 -5.14 -4.03 18.09
CA LEU A 36 -3.76 -4.15 18.58
C LEU A 36 -3.24 -2.84 19.19
N GLU A 37 -3.52 -1.68 18.56
CA GLU A 37 -3.18 -0.37 19.13
C GLU A 37 -3.88 -0.13 20.48
N VAL A 38 -5.17 -0.44 20.56
CA VAL A 38 -5.94 -0.27 21.79
C VAL A 38 -5.40 -1.17 22.92
N GLU A 39 -5.15 -2.44 22.63
CA GLU A 39 -4.70 -3.41 23.65
C GLU A 39 -3.24 -3.16 24.09
N SER A 40 -2.39 -2.68 23.20
CA SER A 40 -0.97 -2.44 23.50
C SER A 40 -0.68 -1.03 24.00
N GLY A 41 -1.57 -0.07 23.78
CA GLY A 41 -1.34 1.35 24.05
C GLY A 41 -0.25 1.99 23.18
N LYS A 42 0.11 1.36 22.04
CA LYS A 42 1.18 1.82 21.13
C LYS A 42 0.64 1.96 19.71
N LYS A 43 1.16 2.93 18.96
CA LYS A 43 0.88 3.02 17.50
C LYS A 43 1.53 1.86 16.75
N ILE A 44 0.90 1.41 15.68
CA ILE A 44 1.48 0.40 14.77
C ILE A 44 2.84 0.86 14.24
N ALA A 45 2.96 2.14 13.90
CA ALA A 45 4.22 2.71 13.43
C ALA A 45 5.39 2.57 14.45
N ASP A 46 5.10 2.45 15.73
CA ASP A 46 6.11 2.24 16.78
C ASP A 46 6.44 0.76 17.01
N MET A 47 5.57 -0.14 16.57
CA MET A 47 5.72 -1.58 16.77
C MET A 47 6.50 -2.27 15.63
N PHE A 48 6.52 -1.68 14.45
CA PHE A 48 7.13 -2.25 13.26
C PHE A 48 8.23 -1.33 12.71
N ASP A 49 9.24 -1.94 12.09
CA ASP A 49 10.43 -1.26 11.58
C ASP A 49 10.30 -0.94 10.09
N MET A 50 9.46 -1.66 9.34
CA MET A 50 9.23 -1.48 7.91
C MET A 50 7.79 -1.87 7.54
N PHE A 51 7.25 -1.21 6.52
CA PHE A 51 5.92 -1.49 5.96
C PHE A 51 6.03 -1.83 4.48
N VAL A 52 5.34 -2.89 4.07
CA VAL A 52 5.32 -3.33 2.68
C VAL A 52 3.87 -3.59 2.28
N GLY A 53 3.48 -3.17 1.09
CA GLY A 53 2.12 -3.38 0.64
C GLY A 53 1.98 -3.47 -0.88
N VAL A 54 0.88 -4.08 -1.30
CA VAL A 54 0.50 -4.19 -2.71
C VAL A 54 -0.96 -3.81 -2.91
N SER A 55 -1.29 -3.13 -4.01
CA SER A 55 -2.66 -2.72 -4.31
C SER A 55 -3.27 -1.87 -3.17
N ALA A 56 -4.44 -2.22 -2.70
CA ALA A 56 -5.07 -1.60 -1.53
C ALA A 56 -4.21 -1.68 -0.26
N GLY A 57 -3.41 -2.74 -0.10
CA GLY A 57 -2.42 -2.88 0.98
C GLY A 57 -1.29 -1.85 0.88
N ALA A 58 -0.96 -1.37 -0.33
CA ALA A 58 0.02 -0.30 -0.50
C ALA A 58 -0.45 1.01 0.15
N LEU A 59 -1.74 1.36 0.02
CA LEU A 59 -2.31 2.52 0.71
C LEU A 59 -2.12 2.41 2.23
N ASN A 60 -2.44 1.25 2.81
CA ASN A 60 -2.30 1.04 4.25
C ASN A 60 -0.83 1.15 4.69
N ALA A 61 0.09 0.53 3.95
CA ALA A 61 1.53 0.60 4.23
C ALA A 61 2.06 2.04 4.15
N LEU A 62 1.64 2.81 3.14
CA LEU A 62 2.03 4.20 2.95
C LEU A 62 1.48 5.11 4.06
N CYS A 63 0.22 4.95 4.46
CA CYS A 63 -0.36 5.71 5.57
C CYS A 63 0.42 5.49 6.89
N LEU A 64 0.83 4.25 7.15
CA LEU A 64 1.63 3.91 8.33
C LEU A 64 3.08 4.42 8.21
N GLY A 65 3.74 4.16 7.09
CA GLY A 65 5.17 4.47 6.92
C GLY A 65 5.44 5.96 6.70
N VAL A 66 4.65 6.62 5.86
CA VAL A 66 4.85 8.04 5.49
C VAL A 66 4.27 8.98 6.55
N ASN A 67 3.01 8.78 6.91
CA ASN A 67 2.28 9.71 7.78
C ASN A 67 2.22 9.28 9.25
N GLN A 68 2.62 8.05 9.57
CA GLN A 68 2.50 7.46 10.93
C GLN A 68 1.08 7.55 11.50
N MET A 69 0.08 7.37 10.62
CA MET A 69 -1.32 7.38 11.01
C MET A 69 -1.63 6.16 11.90
N SER A 70 -2.59 6.31 12.79
CA SER A 70 -3.16 5.17 13.51
C SER A 70 -4.00 4.30 12.58
N ALA A 71 -4.16 3.04 12.92
CA ALA A 71 -5.02 2.13 12.16
C ALA A 71 -6.48 2.62 12.09
N LYS A 72 -6.95 3.34 13.13
CA LYS A 72 -8.27 3.97 13.14
C LYS A 72 -8.37 5.06 12.07
N GLU A 73 -7.41 6.00 12.04
CA GLU A 73 -7.39 7.08 11.03
C GLU A 73 -7.35 6.52 9.61
N ILE A 74 -6.52 5.49 9.35
CA ILE A 74 -6.47 4.85 8.03
C ILE A 74 -7.82 4.21 7.69
N LYS A 75 -8.45 3.53 8.65
CA LYS A 75 -9.78 2.91 8.45
C LYS A 75 -10.85 3.93 8.06
N ASP A 76 -10.76 5.17 8.56
CA ASP A 76 -11.71 6.22 8.23
C ASP A 76 -11.64 6.62 6.74
N TYR A 77 -10.48 6.46 6.08
CA TYR A 77 -10.33 6.59 4.61
C TYR A 77 -10.89 5.41 3.81
N TRP A 78 -11.31 4.34 4.47
CA TRP A 78 -12.06 3.23 3.86
C TRP A 78 -13.58 3.39 4.08
N SER A 79 -14.04 4.60 4.41
CA SER A 79 -15.48 4.91 4.49
C SER A 79 -16.13 4.80 3.11
N LYS A 80 -17.48 4.69 3.13
CA LYS A 80 -18.26 4.59 1.90
C LYS A 80 -17.99 5.77 0.96
N ASP A 81 -17.93 6.98 1.49
CA ASP A 81 -17.75 8.20 0.70
C ASP A 81 -16.43 8.22 -0.04
N TYR A 82 -15.33 7.84 0.62
CA TYR A 82 -14.01 7.73 -0.01
C TYR A 82 -13.93 6.57 -1.02
N ILE A 83 -14.58 5.45 -0.74
CA ILE A 83 -14.66 4.34 -1.70
C ILE A 83 -15.43 4.77 -2.95
N GLU A 84 -16.55 5.48 -2.80
CA GLU A 84 -17.32 6.01 -3.92
C GLU A 84 -16.51 7.03 -4.73
N GLU A 85 -15.73 7.90 -4.09
CA GLU A 85 -14.85 8.84 -4.76
C GLU A 85 -13.73 8.12 -5.56
N ILE A 86 -13.07 7.11 -4.96
CA ILE A 86 -12.03 6.30 -5.62
C ILE A 86 -12.60 5.52 -6.82
N THR A 87 -13.82 5.04 -6.70
CA THR A 87 -14.50 4.22 -7.70
C THR A 87 -15.44 5.03 -8.58
N SER A 88 -15.28 6.35 -8.63
CA SER A 88 -16.07 7.20 -9.51
C SER A 88 -15.87 6.77 -10.97
N SER A 89 -16.97 6.54 -11.65
CA SER A 89 -17.01 6.24 -13.07
C SER A 89 -17.84 7.30 -13.79
N ASN A 90 -17.49 7.62 -15.03
CA ASN A 90 -18.37 8.38 -15.91
C ASN A 90 -19.59 7.52 -16.24
N TYR A 91 -20.64 7.67 -15.45
CA TYR A 91 -21.86 6.85 -15.37
C TYR A 91 -22.59 6.64 -16.72
N PHE A 92 -22.27 7.41 -17.75
CA PHE A 92 -23.00 7.40 -19.00
C PHE A 92 -22.80 6.12 -19.84
N TRP A 93 -21.72 5.33 -19.61
CA TRP A 93 -21.33 4.20 -20.46
C TRP A 93 -21.50 2.82 -19.78
N ASP A 94 -21.86 2.77 -18.50
CA ASP A 94 -21.91 1.52 -17.73
C ASP A 94 -23.01 0.53 -18.20
N LYS A 95 -24.02 1.01 -18.93
CA LYS A 95 -25.15 0.17 -19.39
C LYS A 95 -25.04 -0.35 -20.81
N ALA A 96 -24.07 0.09 -21.60
CA ALA A 96 -24.01 -0.20 -23.04
C ALA A 96 -22.92 -1.21 -23.45
N SER A 97 -22.08 -1.70 -22.55
CA SER A 97 -20.91 -2.49 -22.89
C SER A 97 -21.02 -3.93 -22.41
N ILE A 98 -21.57 -4.80 -23.23
CA ILE A 98 -21.42 -6.27 -23.16
C ILE A 98 -19.95 -6.69 -23.43
N ILE A 99 -19.16 -5.82 -24.06
CA ILE A 99 -17.72 -5.98 -24.28
C ILE A 99 -17.02 -4.89 -23.49
N GLN A 100 -16.38 -5.26 -22.40
CA GLN A 100 -15.65 -4.35 -21.51
C GLN A 100 -14.34 -3.90 -22.18
N ALA A 101 -14.46 -2.96 -23.14
CA ALA A 101 -13.33 -2.41 -23.89
C ALA A 101 -12.58 -1.29 -23.13
N ARG A 102 -13.07 -0.88 -21.94
CA ARG A 102 -12.49 0.19 -21.13
C ARG A 102 -12.47 -0.19 -19.66
N PRO A 103 -11.51 0.36 -18.88
CA PRO A 103 -11.51 0.22 -17.41
C PRO A 103 -12.80 0.73 -16.78
N LYS A 104 -13.20 0.11 -15.68
CA LYS A 104 -14.45 0.42 -14.96
C LYS A 104 -14.41 1.78 -14.27
N TYR A 105 -13.24 2.18 -13.77
CA TYR A 105 -13.03 3.41 -13.03
C TYR A 105 -11.95 4.27 -13.69
N GLU A 106 -11.90 5.55 -13.31
CA GLU A 106 -10.87 6.49 -13.73
C GLU A 106 -9.81 6.68 -12.63
N ASN A 107 -8.63 7.17 -13.01
CA ASN A 107 -7.57 7.47 -12.04
C ASN A 107 -7.85 8.74 -11.22
N THR A 108 -8.68 9.65 -11.73
CA THR A 108 -8.89 10.99 -11.18
C THR A 108 -9.38 10.95 -9.72
N GLY A 109 -10.46 10.23 -9.44
CA GLY A 109 -11.00 10.15 -8.07
C GLY A 109 -9.99 9.55 -7.09
N ARG A 110 -9.27 8.51 -7.51
CA ARG A 110 -8.21 7.90 -6.71
C ARG A 110 -7.09 8.90 -6.39
N ILE A 111 -6.63 9.65 -7.38
CA ILE A 111 -5.58 10.67 -7.22
C ILE A 111 -6.03 11.77 -6.25
N GLU A 112 -7.28 12.25 -6.37
CA GLU A 112 -7.82 13.29 -5.48
C GLU A 112 -7.87 12.83 -4.01
N VAL A 113 -8.31 11.60 -3.76
CA VAL A 113 -8.27 11.00 -2.41
C VAL A 113 -6.84 10.93 -1.88
N LEU A 114 -5.89 10.45 -2.70
CA LEU A 114 -4.49 10.33 -2.30
C LEU A 114 -3.85 11.69 -2.03
N LYS A 115 -4.21 12.74 -2.78
CA LYS A 115 -3.77 14.12 -2.50
C LYS A 115 -4.24 14.62 -1.14
N LYS A 116 -5.47 14.30 -0.74
CA LYS A 116 -5.97 14.66 0.60
C LYS A 116 -5.20 13.98 1.73
N ILE A 117 -4.64 12.77 1.47
CA ILE A 117 -3.92 11.97 2.47
C ILE A 117 -2.44 12.33 2.51
N PHE A 118 -1.79 12.44 1.36
CA PHE A 118 -0.33 12.53 1.25
C PHE A 118 0.19 13.88 0.79
N TYR A 119 -0.70 14.75 0.30
CA TYR A 119 -0.33 16.02 -0.33
C TYR A 119 0.64 15.78 -1.52
N ASP A 120 1.78 16.40 -1.53
CA ASP A 120 2.83 16.31 -2.55
C ASP A 120 4.09 15.55 -2.08
N LYS A 121 3.95 14.74 -1.00
CA LYS A 121 5.09 14.01 -0.44
C LYS A 121 5.71 13.03 -1.42
N SER A 122 7.05 13.01 -1.40
CA SER A 122 7.84 11.95 -2.02
C SER A 122 8.01 10.73 -1.12
N MET A 123 8.37 9.60 -1.71
CA MET A 123 8.67 8.38 -0.95
C MET A 123 9.83 8.57 0.05
N GLY A 124 10.80 9.42 -0.29
CA GLY A 124 11.95 9.74 0.57
C GLY A 124 11.60 10.48 1.85
N GLU A 125 10.43 11.13 1.91
CA GLU A 125 9.93 11.81 3.13
C GLU A 125 9.25 10.85 4.13
N SER A 126 9.26 9.56 3.81
CA SER A 126 8.68 8.55 4.70
C SER A 126 9.41 8.50 6.05
N LYS A 127 8.66 8.42 7.13
CA LYS A 127 9.19 8.34 8.50
C LYS A 127 9.73 6.97 8.86
N LYS A 128 9.26 5.93 8.17
CA LYS A 128 9.70 4.53 8.29
C LYS A 128 9.96 3.97 6.90
N PRO A 129 10.87 3.00 6.74
CA PRO A 129 11.02 2.29 5.48
C PRO A 129 9.68 1.75 5.00
N VAL A 130 9.31 2.12 3.76
CA VAL A 130 8.07 1.64 3.13
C VAL A 130 8.33 1.21 1.70
N ILE A 131 7.65 0.16 1.28
CA ILE A 131 7.76 -0.42 -0.07
C ILE A 131 6.34 -0.65 -0.62
N THR A 132 6.14 -0.29 -1.88
CA THR A 132 4.95 -0.68 -2.65
C THR A 132 5.35 -1.49 -3.87
N LEU A 133 4.57 -2.51 -4.21
CA LEU A 133 4.83 -3.39 -5.34
C LEU A 133 3.93 -3.01 -6.52
N ALA A 134 4.52 -2.85 -7.70
CA ALA A 134 3.82 -2.66 -8.97
C ALA A 134 4.37 -3.62 -10.04
N TYR A 135 3.69 -3.73 -11.18
CA TYR A 135 4.18 -4.45 -12.35
C TYR A 135 4.42 -3.48 -13.51
N ASP A 136 5.64 -3.42 -13.98
CA ASP A 136 6.06 -2.66 -15.15
C ASP A 136 5.70 -3.43 -16.42
N VAL A 137 4.79 -2.86 -17.23
CA VAL A 137 4.29 -3.53 -18.44
C VAL A 137 5.26 -3.47 -19.61
N GLU A 138 6.16 -2.49 -19.63
CA GLU A 138 7.16 -2.32 -20.67
C GLU A 138 8.33 -3.28 -20.48
N ASN A 139 8.86 -3.33 -19.26
CA ASN A 139 9.97 -4.21 -18.92
C ASN A 139 9.53 -5.62 -18.49
N ARG A 140 8.21 -5.87 -18.39
CA ARG A 140 7.62 -7.16 -18.01
C ARG A 140 8.19 -7.72 -16.72
N SER A 141 8.36 -6.86 -15.73
CA SER A 141 8.96 -7.20 -14.43
C SER A 141 8.20 -6.54 -13.29
N TYR A 142 8.38 -7.08 -12.09
CA TYR A 142 7.91 -6.37 -10.90
C TYR A 142 8.80 -5.17 -10.60
N VAL A 143 8.22 -4.13 -10.04
CA VAL A 143 8.94 -2.96 -9.53
C VAL A 143 8.55 -2.73 -8.08
N ALA A 144 9.56 -2.54 -7.22
CA ALA A 144 9.38 -2.20 -5.82
C ALA A 144 9.73 -0.71 -5.62
N HIS A 145 8.73 0.16 -5.65
CA HIS A 145 8.94 1.55 -5.25
C HIS A 145 9.15 1.61 -3.74
N SER A 146 10.24 2.22 -3.31
CA SER A 146 10.59 2.25 -1.89
C SER A 146 11.15 3.59 -1.45
N SER A 147 10.96 3.91 -0.17
CA SER A 147 11.47 5.14 0.44
C SER A 147 13.00 5.28 0.42
N PHE A 148 13.72 4.19 0.14
CA PHE A 148 15.18 4.15 0.12
C PHE A 148 15.76 3.79 -1.25
N GLY A 149 15.02 3.13 -2.13
CA GLY A 149 15.48 2.75 -3.49
C GLY A 149 15.01 3.73 -4.58
N THR A 150 13.82 4.29 -4.42
CA THR A 150 13.21 5.25 -5.34
C THR A 150 12.65 6.48 -4.59
N PRO A 151 13.48 7.19 -3.80
CA PRO A 151 13.01 8.23 -2.88
C PRO A 151 12.37 9.44 -3.58
N GLY A 152 12.69 9.66 -4.85
CA GLY A 152 12.19 10.80 -5.62
C GLY A 152 10.78 10.65 -6.18
N ILE A 153 10.25 9.41 -6.27
CA ILE A 153 8.88 9.22 -6.77
C ILE A 153 7.86 9.73 -5.74
N SER A 154 6.76 10.34 -6.21
CA SER A 154 5.70 10.77 -5.29
C SER A 154 4.99 9.56 -4.66
N VAL A 155 4.55 9.73 -3.42
CA VAL A 155 3.75 8.70 -2.71
C VAL A 155 2.48 8.38 -3.48
N ILE A 156 1.87 9.39 -4.11
CA ILE A 156 0.67 9.23 -4.93
C ILE A 156 0.97 8.34 -6.13
N SER A 157 2.07 8.62 -6.84
CA SER A 157 2.48 7.84 -8.01
C SER A 157 2.77 6.39 -7.65
N ALA A 158 3.53 6.15 -6.58
CA ALA A 158 3.83 4.80 -6.08
C ALA A 158 2.55 4.02 -5.68
N CYS A 159 1.59 4.70 -5.03
CA CYS A 159 0.30 4.11 -4.67
C CYS A 159 -0.56 3.79 -5.90
N CYS A 160 -0.64 4.74 -6.86
CA CYS A 160 -1.40 4.57 -8.09
C CYS A 160 -0.84 3.45 -8.96
N ALA A 161 0.49 3.36 -9.11
CA ALA A 161 1.16 2.28 -9.82
C ALA A 161 0.83 0.91 -9.21
N SER A 162 0.95 0.81 -7.86
CA SER A 162 0.69 -0.43 -7.13
C SER A 162 -0.77 -0.88 -7.19
N SER A 163 -1.71 0.04 -7.36
CA SER A 163 -3.16 -0.24 -7.28
C SER A 163 -3.91 -0.06 -8.60
N ALA A 164 -3.20 -0.01 -9.74
CA ALA A 164 -3.80 0.05 -11.07
C ALA A 164 -4.31 -1.34 -11.52
N ALA A 165 -5.31 -1.87 -10.81
CA ALA A 165 -5.84 -3.21 -11.04
C ALA A 165 -6.48 -3.32 -12.44
N PRO A 166 -6.00 -4.25 -13.31
CA PRO A 166 -6.57 -4.47 -14.64
C PRO A 166 -8.07 -4.67 -14.57
N VAL A 167 -8.79 -4.23 -15.62
CA VAL A 167 -10.25 -4.22 -15.69
C VAL A 167 -10.90 -3.10 -14.84
N TYR A 168 -10.36 -2.81 -13.66
CA TYR A 168 -10.92 -1.79 -12.77
C TYR A 168 -10.36 -0.40 -13.07
N PHE A 169 -9.06 -0.28 -13.19
CA PHE A 169 -8.37 0.99 -13.46
C PHE A 169 -7.55 0.94 -14.75
N PRO A 170 -7.36 2.10 -15.41
CA PRO A 170 -6.40 2.17 -16.53
C PRO A 170 -4.98 1.90 -16.04
N THR A 171 -4.13 1.42 -16.96
CA THR A 171 -2.68 1.40 -16.76
C THR A 171 -2.22 2.79 -16.33
N TYR A 172 -1.38 2.86 -15.32
CA TYR A 172 -0.93 4.12 -14.74
C TYR A 172 0.46 4.48 -15.28
N GLN A 173 0.57 5.69 -15.87
CA GLN A 173 1.87 6.26 -16.20
C GLN A 173 2.38 7.05 -15.01
N ALA A 174 3.50 6.63 -14.46
CA ALA A 174 4.12 7.30 -13.33
C ALA A 174 5.04 8.45 -13.77
N GLU A 175 5.51 9.24 -12.81
CA GLU A 175 6.36 10.41 -13.03
C GLU A 175 7.73 10.07 -13.62
N ASP A 176 8.19 8.84 -13.43
CA ASP A 176 9.41 8.29 -14.02
C ASP A 176 9.25 7.91 -15.51
N GLY A 177 8.03 8.06 -16.05
CA GLY A 177 7.68 7.73 -17.41
C GLY A 177 7.25 6.28 -17.61
N GLY A 178 7.46 5.40 -16.63
CA GLY A 178 7.09 3.98 -16.71
C GLY A 178 5.58 3.74 -16.69
N TRP A 179 5.15 2.64 -17.32
CA TRP A 179 3.76 2.22 -17.36
C TRP A 179 3.52 1.03 -16.44
N TYR A 180 2.62 1.19 -15.47
CA TYR A 180 2.41 0.23 -14.41
C TYR A 180 0.98 -0.28 -14.32
N ILE A 181 0.85 -1.55 -13.93
CA ILE A 181 -0.39 -2.15 -13.45
C ILE A 181 -0.19 -2.68 -12.03
N ASP A 182 -1.28 -3.07 -11.39
CA ASP A 182 -1.30 -3.54 -10.00
C ASP A 182 -0.28 -4.66 -9.75
N GLY A 183 0.51 -4.51 -8.70
CA GLY A 183 1.51 -5.51 -8.30
C GLY A 183 0.91 -6.85 -7.89
N GLY A 184 -0.39 -6.89 -7.58
CA GLY A 184 -1.12 -8.12 -7.28
C GLY A 184 -1.13 -9.14 -8.41
N VAL A 185 -0.90 -8.72 -9.67
CA VAL A 185 -0.77 -9.65 -10.82
C VAL A 185 0.49 -10.52 -10.72
N VAL A 186 1.50 -10.08 -9.97
CA VAL A 186 2.77 -10.80 -9.78
C VAL A 186 2.81 -11.44 -8.39
N SER A 187 2.48 -10.68 -7.37
CA SER A 187 2.53 -11.14 -5.97
C SER A 187 1.51 -10.40 -5.12
N ASN A 188 0.32 -10.97 -5.00
CA ASN A 188 -0.74 -10.37 -4.18
C ASN A 188 -0.45 -10.44 -2.68
N ASN A 189 0.40 -11.38 -2.24
CA ASN A 189 0.97 -11.44 -0.90
C ASN A 189 2.46 -11.08 -1.00
N PRO A 190 2.87 -9.87 -0.54
CA PRO A 190 4.25 -9.41 -0.68
C PRO A 190 5.18 -9.84 0.46
N SER A 191 4.81 -10.80 1.32
CA SER A 191 5.62 -11.15 2.52
C SER A 191 7.01 -11.68 2.18
N LEU A 192 7.17 -12.44 1.09
CA LEU A 192 8.50 -12.89 0.66
C LEU A 192 9.37 -11.72 0.20
N LEU A 193 8.78 -10.80 -0.58
CA LEU A 193 9.46 -9.54 -0.95
C LEU A 193 9.82 -8.73 0.29
N ALA A 194 8.89 -8.60 1.23
CA ALA A 194 9.10 -7.88 2.49
C ALA A 194 10.28 -8.44 3.27
N TYR A 195 10.35 -9.77 3.41
CA TYR A 195 11.46 -10.45 4.07
C TYR A 195 12.80 -10.18 3.40
N THR A 196 12.89 -10.38 2.08
CA THR A 196 14.13 -10.22 1.33
C THR A 196 14.61 -8.77 1.30
N GLN A 197 13.72 -7.82 1.12
CA GLN A 197 14.04 -6.38 1.14
C GLN A 197 14.46 -5.91 2.53
N ALA A 198 13.77 -6.36 3.59
CA ALA A 198 14.14 -6.03 4.96
C ALA A 198 15.51 -6.59 5.35
N LYS A 199 15.81 -7.85 4.97
CA LYS A 199 17.11 -8.48 5.18
C LYS A 199 18.23 -7.65 4.55
N ASN A 200 18.04 -7.21 3.32
CA ASN A 200 19.02 -6.41 2.59
C ASN A 200 19.16 -5.00 3.18
N PHE A 201 18.04 -4.36 3.55
CA PHE A 201 18.03 -3.01 4.08
C PHE A 201 18.62 -2.92 5.49
N PHE A 202 18.19 -3.79 6.40
CA PHE A 202 18.66 -3.79 7.79
C PHE A 202 19.98 -4.55 7.96
N LYS A 203 20.47 -5.26 6.94
CA LYS A 203 21.66 -6.15 7.01
C LYS A 203 21.56 -7.10 8.20
N SER A 204 20.40 -7.69 8.40
CA SER A 204 20.07 -8.57 9.52
C SER A 204 19.41 -9.84 9.02
N ASP A 205 19.74 -10.97 9.64
CA ASP A 205 19.07 -12.25 9.41
C ASP A 205 17.87 -12.48 10.34
N ASP A 206 17.76 -11.70 11.42
CA ASP A 206 16.64 -11.78 12.36
C ASP A 206 15.50 -10.85 11.93
N ILE A 207 14.77 -11.26 10.91
CA ILE A 207 13.61 -10.57 10.34
C ILE A 207 12.35 -11.36 10.67
N LYS A 208 11.31 -10.66 11.15
CA LYS A 208 9.93 -11.17 11.35
C LYS A 208 8.98 -10.41 10.44
N VAL A 209 8.26 -11.14 9.59
CA VAL A 209 7.23 -10.61 8.70
C VAL A 209 5.88 -11.12 9.15
#